data_b01c10cbb043497076ed262a714f77b8
#
_entry.id   b01c10cbb043497076ed262a714f77b8
#
_cell.length_a   1.000
_cell.length_b   1.000
_cell.length_c   1.000
_cell.angle_alpha   90.00
_cell.angle_beta   90.00
_cell.angle_gamma   90.00
#
_symmetry.space_group_name_H-M   'P 1'
#
loop_
_entity.id
_entity.type
_entity.pdbx_description
1 polymer ?
#
loop_
_entity_poly.entity_id
_entity_poly.type
_entity_poly.pdbx_seq_one_letter_code
_entity_poly.pdbx_strand_id
1 'polypeptide(L)'
;MELTYNQFEILTIIEREKSKLSQRNLADLSGLSLGTVNKTVSELLNENLINEDNMITDKGLKSLEPYRVKRAIFLAAGFGSRMVPITLNTPKPLVLVKGKRIIETLLDAVVRAEIPEIIIVTGYLGEQFEVLQKKYPNIKIIENKLYNEANNISSAFLIRDKLQNSYVLESDLVLYNPNLIRKYEYESNFLGKYVKVTDDWCFETKNGIITKQKVGGYDCFQMYGISYYDAKDGKQLDNDIKAVYNAPGGKEKYWDQIPLDVCKQNYRISVRECKENDIIEIDTFNELKKIDPIYDV
;
A
#
# COMPACT_ATOMS: atom_id res chain seq x y z
N MET A 1 17.11 -4.47 19.09
CA MET A 1 16.19 -3.82 20.06
C MET A 1 14.92 -3.53 19.28
N GLU A 2 13.78 -3.88 19.83
CA GLU A 2 12.49 -3.62 19.23
C GLU A 2 12.04 -2.21 19.62
N LEU A 3 11.66 -1.39 18.62
CA LEU A 3 11.19 -0.03 18.86
C LEU A 3 9.73 -0.06 19.34
N THR A 4 9.37 0.82 20.26
CA THR A 4 7.96 1.10 20.51
C THR A 4 7.36 1.84 19.30
N TYR A 5 6.04 1.82 19.14
CA TYR A 5 5.37 2.53 18.04
C TYR A 5 5.74 4.02 17.99
N ASN A 6 5.76 4.70 19.15
CA ASN A 6 6.11 6.13 19.21
C ASN A 6 7.58 6.37 18.82
N GLN A 7 8.50 5.52 19.26
CA GLN A 7 9.91 5.60 18.87
C GLN A 7 10.07 5.39 17.35
N PHE A 8 9.38 4.40 16.79
CA PHE A 8 9.37 4.14 15.35
C PHE A 8 8.85 5.35 14.57
N GLU A 9 7.68 5.90 14.92
CA GLU A 9 7.08 7.05 14.21
C GLU A 9 8.01 8.27 14.25
N ILE A 10 8.55 8.65 15.41
CA ILE A 10 9.46 9.80 15.54
C ILE A 10 10.75 9.55 14.74
N LEU A 11 11.33 8.36 14.85
CA LEU A 11 12.59 8.03 14.21
C LEU A 11 12.47 8.01 12.67
N THR A 12 11.35 7.50 12.14
CA THR A 12 11.08 7.50 10.70
C THR A 12 10.83 8.90 10.15
N ILE A 13 10.21 9.80 10.91
CA ILE A 13 10.05 11.20 10.54
C ILE A 13 11.42 11.89 10.47
N ILE A 14 12.27 11.70 11.48
CA ILE A 14 13.61 12.27 11.52
C ILE A 14 14.45 11.76 10.33
N GLU A 15 14.38 10.45 10.02
CA GLU A 15 15.09 9.86 8.88
C GLU A 15 14.61 10.43 7.55
N ARG A 16 13.30 10.59 7.37
CA ARG A 16 12.72 11.11 6.15
C ARG A 16 13.04 12.57 5.88
N GLU A 17 12.92 13.43 6.89
CA GLU A 17 13.08 14.88 6.75
C GLU A 17 14.55 15.30 6.61
N LYS A 18 15.50 14.49 7.09
CA LYS A 18 16.96 14.70 6.97
C LYS A 18 17.40 16.12 7.40
N SER A 19 16.64 16.74 8.29
CA SER A 19 16.88 18.10 8.79
C SER A 19 16.61 18.17 10.29
N LYS A 20 17.20 19.18 10.95
CA LYS A 20 16.95 19.43 12.38
C LYS A 20 15.48 19.83 12.59
N LEU A 21 14.72 18.99 13.28
CA LEU A 21 13.33 19.24 13.62
C LEU A 21 13.18 19.63 15.10
N SER A 22 12.34 20.63 15.33
CA SER A 22 11.89 20.94 16.69
C SER A 22 10.90 19.87 17.18
N GLN A 23 10.76 19.71 18.50
CA GLN A 23 9.76 18.80 19.07
C GLN A 23 8.33 19.17 18.67
N ARG A 24 8.07 20.46 18.41
CA ARG A 24 6.77 20.91 17.90
C ARG A 24 6.54 20.47 16.45
N ASN A 25 7.57 20.57 15.59
CA ASN A 25 7.47 20.02 14.21
C ASN A 25 7.26 18.50 14.23
N LEU A 26 7.94 17.77 15.13
CA LEU A 26 7.75 16.34 15.28
C LEU A 26 6.32 16.00 15.74
N ALA A 27 5.72 16.80 16.63
CA ALA A 27 4.34 16.63 17.08
C ALA A 27 3.36 16.84 15.91
N ASP A 28 3.55 17.91 15.13
CA ASP A 28 2.71 18.25 13.99
C ASP A 28 2.77 17.14 12.90
N LEU A 29 3.98 16.61 12.64
CA LEU A 29 4.19 15.58 11.61
C LEU A 29 3.73 14.18 12.04
N SER A 30 3.87 13.85 13.34
CA SER A 30 3.50 12.53 13.87
C SER A 30 2.03 12.44 14.32
N GLY A 31 1.38 13.58 14.58
CA GLY A 31 0.07 13.62 15.22
C GLY A 31 0.09 13.26 16.72
N LEU A 32 1.27 13.04 17.29
CA LEU A 32 1.43 12.74 18.72
C LEU A 32 1.37 14.03 19.54
N SER A 33 0.94 13.91 20.83
CA SER A 33 0.99 15.04 21.74
C SER A 33 2.43 15.50 21.99
N LEU A 34 2.64 16.81 22.23
CA LEU A 34 3.96 17.35 22.52
C LEU A 34 4.62 16.67 23.73
N GLY A 35 3.83 16.30 24.75
CA GLY A 35 4.33 15.55 25.91
C GLY A 35 4.83 14.16 25.55
N THR A 36 4.11 13.45 24.66
CA THR A 36 4.54 12.16 24.13
C THR A 36 5.83 12.31 23.32
N VAL A 37 5.89 13.30 22.43
CA VAL A 37 7.11 13.59 21.63
C VAL A 37 8.31 13.87 22.52
N ASN A 38 8.16 14.75 23.54
CA ASN A 38 9.25 15.09 24.46
C ASN A 38 9.79 13.84 25.18
N LYS A 39 8.90 12.99 25.68
CA LYS A 39 9.29 11.73 26.31
C LYS A 39 10.01 10.81 25.32
N THR A 40 9.45 10.61 24.14
CA THR A 40 10.02 9.72 23.10
C THR A 40 11.38 10.22 22.61
N VAL A 41 11.55 11.54 22.39
CA VAL A 41 12.84 12.14 22.01
C VAL A 41 13.90 11.91 23.10
N SER A 42 13.53 12.07 24.38
CA SER A 42 14.44 11.78 25.50
C SER A 42 14.86 10.30 25.54
N GLU A 43 13.92 9.38 25.29
CA GLU A 43 14.21 7.94 25.19
C GLU A 43 15.19 7.65 24.03
N LEU A 44 14.92 8.21 22.82
CA LEU A 44 15.78 8.04 21.63
C LEU A 44 17.20 8.58 21.84
N LEU A 45 17.33 9.72 22.55
CA LEU A 45 18.63 10.30 22.94
C LEU A 45 19.38 9.39 23.91
N ASN A 46 18.73 8.94 24.97
CA ASN A 46 19.33 8.04 25.98
C ASN A 46 19.79 6.71 25.35
N GLU A 47 19.08 6.23 24.34
CA GLU A 47 19.42 5.03 23.60
C GLU A 47 20.44 5.26 22.47
N ASN A 48 20.88 6.51 22.28
CA ASN A 48 21.78 6.93 21.18
C ASN A 48 21.23 6.61 19.78
N LEU A 49 19.91 6.63 19.59
CA LEU A 49 19.29 6.45 18.27
C LEU A 49 19.22 7.77 17.49
N ILE A 50 19.22 8.89 18.20
CA ILE A 50 19.39 10.24 17.67
C ILE A 50 20.48 10.97 18.46
N ASN A 51 21.04 12.04 17.90
CA ASN A 51 21.99 12.92 18.58
C ASN A 51 21.30 14.15 19.18
N GLU A 52 22.05 15.03 19.84
CA GLU A 52 21.57 16.26 20.51
C GLU A 52 20.90 17.25 19.54
N ASP A 53 21.20 17.14 18.24
CA ASP A 53 20.56 17.92 17.17
C ASP A 53 19.29 17.28 16.63
N ASN A 54 18.76 16.23 17.25
CA ASN A 54 17.65 15.42 16.80
C ASN A 54 17.89 14.80 15.40
N MET A 55 19.14 14.52 15.05
CA MET A 55 19.47 13.81 13.82
C MET A 55 19.65 12.32 14.11
N ILE A 56 19.21 11.48 13.17
CA ILE A 56 19.34 10.03 13.31
C ILE A 56 20.82 9.60 13.29
N THR A 57 21.16 8.66 14.16
CA THR A 57 22.52 8.07 14.21
C THR A 57 22.58 6.78 13.37
N ASP A 58 23.80 6.24 13.14
CA ASP A 58 23.97 4.92 12.51
C ASP A 58 23.26 3.81 13.32
N LYS A 59 23.23 3.93 14.65
CA LYS A 59 22.47 3.00 15.50
C LYS A 59 20.97 3.14 15.30
N GLY A 60 20.50 4.40 15.16
CA GLY A 60 19.09 4.68 14.82
C GLY A 60 18.70 4.09 13.47
N LEU A 61 19.52 4.28 12.43
CA LEU A 61 19.28 3.67 11.11
C LEU A 61 19.21 2.14 11.19
N LYS A 62 20.16 1.52 11.89
CA LYS A 62 20.16 0.05 12.08
C LYS A 62 18.93 -0.44 12.83
N SER A 63 18.36 0.34 13.75
CA SER A 63 17.15 -0.03 14.48
C SER A 63 15.88 0.03 13.61
N LEU A 64 15.89 0.79 12.51
CA LEU A 64 14.81 0.84 11.52
C LEU A 64 14.87 -0.30 10.48
N GLU A 65 16.03 -0.95 10.27
CA GLU A 65 16.16 -1.99 9.24
C GLU A 65 15.17 -3.17 9.37
N PRO A 66 14.77 -3.66 10.56
CA PRO A 66 13.74 -4.69 10.68
C PRO A 66 12.38 -4.29 10.09
N TYR A 67 12.10 -2.98 10.03
CA TYR A 67 10.85 -2.39 9.54
C TYR A 67 10.93 -1.96 8.07
N ARG A 68 12.08 -2.20 7.41
CA ARG A 68 12.32 -1.80 6.02
C ARG A 68 11.38 -2.50 5.07
N VAL A 69 10.65 -1.71 4.26
CA VAL A 69 9.89 -2.23 3.12
C VAL A 69 10.86 -2.69 2.04
N LYS A 70 10.75 -3.93 1.62
CA LYS A 70 11.67 -4.55 0.65
C LYS A 70 11.13 -4.55 -0.77
N ARG A 71 9.80 -4.55 -0.94
CA ARG A 71 9.15 -4.66 -2.25
C ARG A 71 7.87 -3.85 -2.30
N ALA A 72 7.54 -3.43 -3.54
CA ALA A 72 6.22 -2.97 -3.92
C ALA A 72 5.72 -3.87 -5.06
N ILE A 73 4.58 -4.52 -4.86
CA ILE A 73 3.99 -5.48 -5.79
C ILE A 73 2.67 -4.91 -6.29
N PHE A 74 2.56 -4.68 -7.59
CA PHE A 74 1.37 -4.15 -8.23
C PHE A 74 0.57 -5.28 -8.87
N LEU A 75 -0.71 -5.37 -8.54
CA LEU A 75 -1.65 -6.29 -9.19
C LEU A 75 -2.33 -5.53 -10.34
N ALA A 76 -1.96 -5.85 -11.58
CA ALA A 76 -2.30 -5.10 -12.78
C ALA A 76 -2.81 -6.00 -13.92
N ALA A 77 -3.35 -7.19 -13.61
CA ALA A 77 -3.71 -8.18 -14.60
C ALA A 77 -5.15 -8.06 -15.15
N GLY A 78 -5.99 -7.21 -14.54
CA GLY A 78 -7.43 -7.11 -14.84
C GLY A 78 -7.77 -6.46 -16.18
N PHE A 79 -8.95 -6.75 -16.71
CA PHE A 79 -9.47 -6.20 -17.97
C PHE A 79 -9.81 -4.71 -17.93
N GLY A 80 -10.20 -4.18 -16.77
CA GLY A 80 -10.70 -2.81 -16.65
C GLY A 80 -12.01 -2.57 -17.42
N SER A 81 -12.88 -3.56 -17.52
CA SER A 81 -14.10 -3.54 -18.36
C SER A 81 -15.06 -2.39 -18.07
N ARG A 82 -15.07 -1.87 -16.84
CA ARG A 82 -15.88 -0.71 -16.45
C ARG A 82 -15.38 0.62 -17.06
N MET A 83 -14.18 0.65 -17.65
CA MET A 83 -13.59 1.81 -18.33
C MET A 83 -13.63 1.72 -19.85
N VAL A 84 -14.38 0.79 -20.44
CA VAL A 84 -14.64 0.76 -21.89
C VAL A 84 -15.30 2.10 -22.30
N PRO A 85 -14.88 2.73 -23.45
CA PRO A 85 -14.08 2.13 -24.54
C PRO A 85 -12.56 2.26 -24.40
N ILE A 86 -12.04 3.02 -23.44
CA ILE A 86 -10.61 3.31 -23.33
C ILE A 86 -9.79 2.03 -23.12
N THR A 87 -10.30 1.12 -22.29
CA THR A 87 -9.59 -0.11 -21.95
C THR A 87 -9.65 -1.20 -23.01
N LEU A 88 -10.29 -0.98 -24.14
CA LEU A 88 -10.19 -1.88 -25.29
C LEU A 88 -8.77 -1.94 -25.88
N ASN A 89 -8.02 -0.84 -25.78
CA ASN A 89 -6.69 -0.72 -26.38
C ASN A 89 -5.58 -0.34 -25.38
N THR A 90 -5.93 -0.03 -24.13
CA THR A 90 -4.97 0.42 -23.12
C THR A 90 -5.34 -0.20 -21.77
N PRO A 91 -4.44 -0.93 -21.10
CA PRO A 91 -4.70 -1.43 -19.75
C PRO A 91 -5.06 -0.29 -18.81
N LYS A 92 -6.04 -0.49 -17.91
CA LYS A 92 -6.51 0.52 -16.95
C LYS A 92 -5.37 1.27 -16.24
N PRO A 93 -4.31 0.60 -15.72
CA PRO A 93 -3.20 1.27 -15.05
C PRO A 93 -2.37 2.21 -15.93
N LEU A 94 -2.40 2.00 -17.25
CA LEU A 94 -1.66 2.80 -18.22
C LEU A 94 -2.48 3.95 -18.82
N VAL A 95 -3.76 4.06 -18.49
CA VAL A 95 -4.62 5.18 -18.91
C VAL A 95 -4.03 6.47 -18.35
N LEU A 96 -3.99 7.51 -19.20
CA LEU A 96 -3.50 8.83 -18.82
C LEU A 96 -4.59 9.58 -18.01
N VAL A 97 -4.17 10.22 -16.94
CA VAL A 97 -5.00 11.15 -16.16
C VAL A 97 -4.20 12.43 -16.01
N LYS A 98 -4.69 13.51 -16.61
CA LYS A 98 -3.98 14.82 -16.64
C LYS A 98 -2.52 14.67 -17.12
N GLY A 99 -2.31 13.85 -18.15
CA GLY A 99 -1.01 13.64 -18.78
C GLY A 99 -0.07 12.65 -18.08
N LYS A 100 -0.49 11.99 -17.00
CA LYS A 100 0.30 10.98 -16.27
C LYS A 100 -0.48 9.66 -16.19
N ARG A 101 0.19 8.52 -16.37
CA ARG A 101 -0.49 7.22 -16.22
C ARG A 101 -0.93 7.01 -14.78
N ILE A 102 -2.08 6.37 -14.57
CA ILE A 102 -2.63 6.07 -13.24
C ILE A 102 -1.55 5.46 -12.35
N ILE A 103 -0.94 4.36 -12.78
CA ILE A 103 0.06 3.62 -12.00
C ILE A 103 1.33 4.44 -11.69
N GLU A 104 1.68 5.43 -12.55
CA GLU A 104 2.92 6.22 -12.35
C GLU A 104 2.90 7.08 -11.09
N THR A 105 1.72 7.44 -10.58
CA THR A 105 1.62 8.18 -9.32
C THR A 105 2.10 7.35 -8.13
N LEU A 106 1.75 6.06 -8.12
CA LEU A 106 2.20 5.09 -7.12
C LEU A 106 3.68 4.72 -7.32
N LEU A 107 4.11 4.49 -8.58
CA LEU A 107 5.51 4.16 -8.89
C LEU A 107 6.46 5.27 -8.46
N ASP A 108 6.12 6.54 -8.72
CA ASP A 108 6.94 7.68 -8.27
C ASP A 108 7.03 7.74 -6.73
N ALA A 109 5.93 7.42 -6.02
CA ALA A 109 5.94 7.35 -4.55
C ALA A 109 6.80 6.18 -4.02
N VAL A 110 6.75 5.02 -4.68
CA VAL A 110 7.58 3.85 -4.36
C VAL A 110 9.06 4.15 -4.55
N VAL A 111 9.43 4.81 -5.65
CA VAL A 111 10.82 5.24 -5.91
C VAL A 111 11.27 6.27 -4.87
N ARG A 112 10.41 7.26 -4.55
CA ARG A 112 10.68 8.26 -3.51
C ARG A 112 10.89 7.62 -2.13
N ALA A 113 10.15 6.56 -1.81
CA ALA A 113 10.29 5.80 -0.57
C ALA A 113 11.54 4.89 -0.55
N GLU A 114 12.34 4.90 -1.60
CA GLU A 114 13.56 4.08 -1.75
C GLU A 114 13.28 2.58 -1.59
N ILE A 115 12.13 2.09 -2.06
CA ILE A 115 11.78 0.68 -2.06
C ILE A 115 12.55 -0.01 -3.19
N PRO A 116 13.42 -0.99 -2.88
CA PRO A 116 14.44 -1.45 -3.85
C PRO A 116 13.90 -2.35 -4.96
N GLU A 117 12.82 -3.09 -4.73
CA GLU A 117 12.26 -4.03 -5.70
C GLU A 117 10.83 -3.66 -6.05
N ILE A 118 10.55 -3.55 -7.36
CA ILE A 118 9.21 -3.27 -7.89
C ILE A 118 8.81 -4.43 -8.78
N ILE A 119 7.66 -5.04 -8.50
CA ILE A 119 7.08 -6.13 -9.28
C ILE A 119 5.72 -5.69 -9.79
N ILE A 120 5.45 -5.88 -11.08
CA ILE A 120 4.11 -5.67 -11.66
C ILE A 120 3.63 -7.01 -12.20
N VAL A 121 2.50 -7.49 -11.67
CA VAL A 121 1.82 -8.68 -12.18
C VAL A 121 0.83 -8.22 -13.24
N THR A 122 1.12 -8.55 -14.50
CA THR A 122 0.33 -8.17 -15.66
C THR A 122 -0.51 -9.34 -16.18
N GLY A 123 -1.47 -9.04 -17.05
CA GLY A 123 -2.31 -10.04 -17.75
C GLY A 123 -2.87 -9.44 -19.03
N TYR A 124 -4.03 -8.82 -18.97
CA TYR A 124 -4.65 -8.17 -20.12
C TYR A 124 -3.73 -7.09 -20.73
N LEU A 125 -3.40 -7.19 -22.03
CA LEU A 125 -2.48 -6.32 -22.75
C LEU A 125 -1.14 -6.11 -22.02
N GLY A 126 -0.62 -7.17 -21.38
CA GLY A 126 0.54 -7.12 -20.49
C GLY A 126 1.80 -6.60 -21.14
N GLU A 127 1.97 -6.79 -22.47
CA GLU A 127 3.11 -6.30 -23.24
C GLU A 127 3.24 -4.76 -23.23
N GLN A 128 2.15 -4.04 -23.05
CA GLN A 128 2.17 -2.58 -23.01
C GLN A 128 2.87 -2.02 -21.74
N PHE A 129 3.01 -2.82 -20.69
CA PHE A 129 3.68 -2.40 -19.46
C PHE A 129 5.20 -2.22 -19.62
N GLU A 130 5.81 -2.75 -20.67
CA GLU A 130 7.23 -2.55 -20.99
C GLU A 130 7.60 -1.07 -21.11
N VAL A 131 6.64 -0.22 -21.49
CA VAL A 131 6.85 1.23 -21.54
C VAL A 131 7.30 1.83 -20.22
N LEU A 132 6.89 1.24 -19.08
CA LEU A 132 7.25 1.69 -17.74
C LEU A 132 8.72 1.42 -17.43
N GLN A 133 9.34 0.38 -17.99
CA GLN A 133 10.73 0.02 -17.73
C GLN A 133 11.72 1.08 -18.24
N LYS A 134 11.31 1.91 -19.23
CA LYS A 134 12.13 3.04 -19.71
C LYS A 134 12.33 4.11 -18.62
N LYS A 135 11.30 4.36 -17.80
CA LYS A 135 11.33 5.33 -16.71
C LYS A 135 11.75 4.70 -15.38
N TYR A 136 11.39 3.44 -15.17
CA TYR A 136 11.61 2.69 -13.93
C TYR A 136 12.37 1.39 -14.24
N PRO A 137 13.70 1.43 -14.40
CA PRO A 137 14.49 0.29 -14.88
C PRO A 137 14.50 -0.92 -13.93
N ASN A 138 14.14 -0.72 -12.67
CA ASN A 138 14.11 -1.77 -11.65
C ASN A 138 12.78 -2.56 -11.62
N ILE A 139 11.83 -2.26 -12.52
CA ILE A 139 10.56 -2.99 -12.59
C ILE A 139 10.80 -4.40 -13.15
N LYS A 140 10.28 -5.40 -12.43
CA LYS A 140 10.13 -6.78 -12.89
C LYS A 140 8.67 -7.01 -13.27
N ILE A 141 8.44 -7.45 -14.50
CA ILE A 141 7.11 -7.82 -14.99
C ILE A 141 6.94 -9.32 -14.85
N ILE A 142 5.82 -9.76 -14.27
CA ILE A 142 5.42 -11.16 -14.14
C ILE A 142 4.06 -11.31 -14.83
N GLU A 143 3.99 -12.13 -15.86
CA GLU A 143 2.74 -12.37 -16.59
C GLU A 143 1.87 -13.38 -15.86
N ASN A 144 0.64 -13.03 -15.56
CA ASN A 144 -0.42 -13.93 -15.09
C ASN A 144 -1.20 -14.45 -16.29
N LYS A 145 -0.89 -15.65 -16.76
CA LYS A 145 -1.59 -16.30 -17.89
C LYS A 145 -3.01 -16.74 -17.57
N LEU A 146 -3.38 -16.78 -16.30
CA LEU A 146 -4.72 -17.18 -15.83
C LEU A 146 -5.62 -15.99 -15.50
N TYR A 147 -5.27 -14.79 -15.95
CA TYR A 147 -5.99 -13.55 -15.61
C TYR A 147 -7.46 -13.55 -16.06
N ASN A 148 -7.83 -14.38 -17.04
CA ASN A 148 -9.20 -14.56 -17.55
C ASN A 148 -9.88 -15.86 -17.09
N GLU A 149 -9.20 -16.70 -16.31
CA GLU A 149 -9.72 -18.00 -15.84
C GLU A 149 -9.95 -18.03 -14.32
N ALA A 150 -9.37 -17.08 -13.59
CA ALA A 150 -9.44 -16.97 -12.15
C ALA A 150 -9.45 -15.50 -11.71
N ASN A 151 -9.96 -15.24 -10.51
CA ASN A 151 -9.95 -13.89 -9.94
C ASN A 151 -8.51 -13.44 -9.58
N ASN A 152 -8.34 -12.23 -9.04
CA ASN A 152 -7.04 -11.63 -8.74
C ASN A 152 -6.18 -12.42 -7.74
N ILE A 153 -6.75 -13.40 -7.02
CA ILE A 153 -5.98 -14.40 -6.25
C ILE A 153 -4.95 -15.12 -7.12
N SER A 154 -5.21 -15.30 -8.41
CA SER A 154 -4.24 -15.93 -9.34
C SER A 154 -2.99 -15.09 -9.50
N SER A 155 -3.11 -13.77 -9.51
CA SER A 155 -1.97 -12.85 -9.50
C SER A 155 -1.19 -12.93 -8.18
N ALA A 156 -1.92 -12.94 -7.04
CA ALA A 156 -1.30 -13.09 -5.72
C ALA A 156 -0.59 -14.46 -5.57
N PHE A 157 -1.14 -15.53 -6.15
CA PHE A 157 -0.53 -16.85 -6.14
C PHE A 157 0.85 -16.88 -6.82
N LEU A 158 1.06 -16.10 -7.89
CA LEU A 158 2.34 -16.03 -8.60
C LEU A 158 3.45 -15.34 -7.79
N ILE A 159 3.08 -14.47 -6.87
CA ILE A 159 4.03 -13.65 -6.10
C ILE A 159 4.00 -13.96 -4.59
N ARG A 160 3.28 -15.00 -4.18
CA ARG A 160 3.04 -15.32 -2.77
C ARG A 160 4.32 -15.48 -1.94
N ASP A 161 5.39 -16.02 -2.55
CA ASP A 161 6.72 -16.19 -1.92
C ASP A 161 7.47 -14.87 -1.72
N LYS A 162 6.94 -13.75 -2.24
CA LYS A 162 7.55 -12.41 -2.21
C LYS A 162 6.84 -11.42 -1.28
N LEU A 163 5.83 -11.87 -0.53
CA LEU A 163 4.96 -11.01 0.27
C LEU A 163 5.58 -10.51 1.59
N GLN A 164 6.72 -11.07 2.01
CA GLN A 164 7.39 -10.66 3.25
C GLN A 164 7.99 -9.25 3.12
N ASN A 165 7.68 -8.38 4.08
CA ASN A 165 8.08 -6.97 4.12
C ASN A 165 7.73 -6.24 2.81
N SER A 166 6.53 -6.44 2.31
CA SER A 166 6.13 -5.97 0.99
C SER A 166 4.80 -5.23 1.01
N TYR A 167 4.73 -4.18 0.21
CA TYR A 167 3.46 -3.62 -0.21
C TYR A 167 2.82 -4.50 -1.29
N VAL A 168 1.50 -4.65 -1.22
CA VAL A 168 0.65 -5.09 -2.32
C VAL A 168 -0.27 -3.94 -2.68
N LEU A 169 -0.22 -3.51 -3.94
CA LEU A 169 -0.92 -2.33 -4.42
C LEU A 169 -1.83 -2.70 -5.60
N GLU A 170 -3.07 -2.25 -5.55
CA GLU A 170 -3.91 -2.17 -6.73
C GLU A 170 -3.42 -1.03 -7.64
N SER A 171 -3.59 -1.19 -8.94
CA SER A 171 -2.91 -0.35 -9.93
C SER A 171 -3.85 0.65 -10.62
N ASP A 172 -5.04 0.84 -10.07
CA ASP A 172 -6.10 1.75 -10.53
C ASP A 172 -6.29 2.99 -9.64
N LEU A 173 -5.34 3.22 -8.75
CA LEU A 173 -5.32 4.30 -7.79
C LEU A 173 -4.48 5.47 -8.28
N VAL A 174 -5.00 6.69 -8.20
CA VAL A 174 -4.24 7.93 -8.39
C VAL A 174 -3.87 8.48 -7.03
N LEU A 175 -2.57 8.49 -6.73
CA LEU A 175 -2.02 8.93 -5.45
C LEU A 175 -1.62 10.41 -5.54
N TYR A 176 -2.24 11.25 -4.70
CA TYR A 176 -1.89 12.67 -4.56
C TYR A 176 -0.94 12.93 -3.40
N ASN A 177 -1.04 12.14 -2.32
CA ASN A 177 -0.14 12.23 -1.18
C ASN A 177 0.90 11.09 -1.21
N PRO A 178 2.11 11.34 -1.73
CA PRO A 178 3.13 10.31 -1.86
C PRO A 178 3.67 9.80 -0.51
N ASN A 179 3.38 10.48 0.62
CA ASN A 179 3.77 10.02 1.96
C ASN A 179 2.94 8.83 2.45
N LEU A 180 1.89 8.45 1.72
CA LEU A 180 1.16 7.20 1.97
C LEU A 180 2.00 5.95 1.63
N ILE A 181 3.02 6.08 0.80
CA ILE A 181 4.01 5.02 0.58
C ILE A 181 5.25 5.34 1.43
N ARG A 182 5.52 4.49 2.41
CA ARG A 182 6.57 4.68 3.41
C ARG A 182 7.75 3.76 3.14
N LYS A 183 8.94 4.22 3.50
CA LYS A 183 10.18 3.44 3.46
C LYS A 183 10.22 2.34 4.53
N TYR A 184 9.57 2.59 5.65
CA TYR A 184 9.47 1.69 6.80
C TYR A 184 8.01 1.56 7.22
N GLU A 185 7.60 0.36 7.63
CA GLU A 185 6.27 0.08 8.18
C GLU A 185 6.40 -0.71 9.50
N TYR A 186 5.63 -0.32 10.50
CA TYR A 186 5.72 -0.89 11.84
C TYR A 186 5.12 -2.27 11.95
N GLU A 187 3.95 -2.46 11.36
CA GLU A 187 3.16 -3.69 11.38
C GLU A 187 2.35 -3.84 10.09
N SER A 188 1.82 -5.03 9.85
CA SER A 188 0.92 -5.28 8.71
C SER A 188 -0.30 -4.37 8.79
N ASN A 189 -0.60 -3.70 7.67
CA ASN A 189 -1.68 -2.71 7.62
C ASN A 189 -2.36 -2.68 6.26
N PHE A 190 -3.55 -2.10 6.25
CA PHE A 190 -4.31 -1.81 5.04
C PHE A 190 -4.77 -0.36 5.04
N LEU A 191 -4.68 0.34 3.90
CA LEU A 191 -5.08 1.72 3.78
C LEU A 191 -6.60 1.85 3.78
N GLY A 192 -7.12 2.77 4.57
CA GLY A 192 -8.54 3.05 4.63
C GLY A 192 -8.84 4.52 4.92
N LYS A 193 -9.94 5.02 4.38
CA LYS A 193 -10.45 6.36 4.67
C LYS A 193 -11.71 6.25 5.51
N TYR A 194 -11.74 6.92 6.67
CA TYR A 194 -12.97 6.98 7.47
C TYR A 194 -14.09 7.69 6.71
N VAL A 195 -15.26 7.06 6.64
CA VAL A 195 -16.44 7.58 5.97
C VAL A 195 -17.70 7.34 6.81
N LYS A 196 -18.66 8.26 6.71
CA LYS A 196 -19.96 8.13 7.36
C LYS A 196 -20.82 7.04 6.72
N VAL A 197 -20.71 6.90 5.40
CA VAL A 197 -21.46 5.90 4.61
C VAL A 197 -20.68 5.60 3.34
N THR A 198 -20.70 4.34 2.94
CA THR A 198 -20.18 3.88 1.64
C THR A 198 -21.01 2.70 1.16
N ASP A 199 -21.10 2.52 -0.15
CA ASP A 199 -21.62 1.33 -0.84
C ASP A 199 -20.50 0.43 -1.37
N ASP A 200 -19.24 0.84 -1.17
CA ASP A 200 -18.05 0.14 -1.59
C ASP A 200 -17.47 -0.76 -0.48
N TRP A 201 -16.33 -1.45 -0.79
CA TRP A 201 -15.58 -2.25 0.17
C TRP A 201 -15.12 -1.41 1.35
N CYS A 202 -15.34 -1.91 2.55
CA CYS A 202 -14.97 -1.19 3.77
C CYS A 202 -14.58 -2.13 4.92
N PHE A 203 -13.93 -1.54 5.93
CA PHE A 203 -13.49 -2.21 7.14
C PHE A 203 -14.30 -1.77 8.36
N GLU A 204 -14.72 -2.74 9.17
CA GLU A 204 -15.02 -2.52 10.57
C GLU A 204 -13.73 -2.70 11.38
N THR A 205 -13.52 -1.82 12.35
CA THR A 205 -12.30 -1.85 13.18
C THR A 205 -12.63 -1.85 14.69
N LYS A 206 -11.72 -2.42 15.45
CA LYS A 206 -11.72 -2.29 16.92
C LYS A 206 -10.30 -1.93 17.37
N ASN A 207 -10.15 -0.78 18.03
CA ASN A 207 -8.85 -0.25 18.45
C ASN A 207 -7.83 -0.18 17.29
N GLY A 208 -8.26 0.30 16.11
CA GLY A 208 -7.42 0.39 14.92
C GLY A 208 -7.14 -0.92 14.19
N ILE A 209 -7.59 -2.06 14.72
CA ILE A 209 -7.41 -3.38 14.08
C ILE A 209 -8.65 -3.70 13.26
N ILE A 210 -8.46 -4.14 12.02
CA ILE A 210 -9.52 -4.59 11.13
C ILE A 210 -10.13 -5.86 11.68
N THR A 211 -11.44 -5.84 11.93
CA THR A 211 -12.18 -6.99 12.45
C THR A 211 -13.01 -7.67 11.38
N LYS A 212 -13.44 -6.92 10.37
CA LYS A 212 -14.28 -7.43 9.29
C LYS A 212 -14.12 -6.60 8.02
N GLN A 213 -14.09 -7.28 6.87
CA GLN A 213 -14.24 -6.69 5.54
C GLN A 213 -15.67 -6.93 5.06
N LYS A 214 -16.29 -5.95 4.42
CA LYS A 214 -17.64 -6.05 3.85
C LYS A 214 -17.86 -5.04 2.73
N VAL A 215 -18.91 -5.24 1.94
CA VAL A 215 -19.41 -4.26 0.97
C VAL A 215 -20.51 -3.43 1.63
N GLY A 216 -20.38 -2.12 1.54
CA GLY A 216 -21.30 -1.15 2.14
C GLY A 216 -21.24 -1.07 3.66
N GLY A 217 -21.36 0.14 4.19
CA GLY A 217 -21.32 0.35 5.63
C GLY A 217 -21.54 1.79 6.07
N TYR A 218 -21.69 1.92 7.40
CA TYR A 218 -21.79 3.20 8.10
C TYR A 218 -20.68 3.28 9.14
N ASP A 219 -20.15 4.50 9.37
CA ASP A 219 -19.08 4.77 10.35
C ASP A 219 -17.94 3.74 10.25
N CYS A 220 -17.40 3.57 9.06
CA CYS A 220 -16.41 2.57 8.71
C CYS A 220 -15.25 3.17 7.91
N PHE A 221 -14.22 2.36 7.63
CA PHE A 221 -13.12 2.76 6.78
C PHE A 221 -13.33 2.20 5.37
N GLN A 222 -13.58 3.07 4.37
CA GLN A 222 -13.57 2.69 2.96
C GLN A 222 -12.18 2.17 2.61
N MET A 223 -12.12 1.01 1.96
CA MET A 223 -10.89 0.34 1.59
C MET A 223 -10.23 1.02 0.39
N TYR A 224 -8.91 1.20 0.45
CA TYR A 224 -8.09 1.49 -0.73
C TYR A 224 -7.06 0.39 -0.90
N GLY A 225 -6.86 -0.06 -2.12
CA GLY A 225 -6.02 -1.21 -2.48
C GLY A 225 -4.52 -1.01 -2.26
N ILE A 226 -4.11 -0.54 -1.07
CA ILE A 226 -2.73 -0.44 -0.61
C ILE A 226 -2.61 -1.14 0.74
N SER A 227 -1.88 -2.25 0.76
CA SER A 227 -1.62 -3.00 1.99
C SER A 227 -0.14 -3.32 2.14
N TYR A 228 0.31 -3.46 3.37
CA TYR A 228 1.66 -3.90 3.72
C TYR A 228 1.58 -5.16 4.60
N TYR A 229 2.48 -6.09 4.35
CA TYR A 229 2.65 -7.30 5.15
C TYR A 229 4.08 -7.39 5.65
N ASP A 230 4.25 -7.51 6.96
CA ASP A 230 5.54 -7.74 7.59
C ASP A 230 6.12 -9.13 7.25
N ALA A 231 7.29 -9.46 7.79
CA ALA A 231 7.95 -10.73 7.50
C ALA A 231 7.13 -11.93 7.96
N LYS A 232 6.45 -11.83 9.11
CA LYS A 232 5.65 -12.91 9.70
C LYS A 232 4.37 -13.13 8.91
N ASP A 233 3.61 -12.07 8.72
CA ASP A 233 2.32 -12.14 8.04
C ASP A 233 2.50 -12.43 6.54
N GLY A 234 3.52 -11.87 5.89
CA GLY A 234 3.84 -12.21 4.50
C GLY A 234 4.21 -13.68 4.29
N LYS A 235 4.91 -14.29 5.27
CA LYS A 235 5.19 -15.73 5.24
C LYS A 235 3.92 -16.58 5.47
N GLN A 236 3.05 -16.14 6.37
CA GLN A 236 1.77 -16.81 6.60
C GLN A 236 0.89 -16.72 5.35
N LEU A 237 0.88 -15.55 4.70
CA LEU A 237 0.07 -15.29 3.52
C LEU A 237 0.49 -16.16 2.32
N ASP A 238 1.78 -16.49 2.14
CA ASP A 238 2.24 -17.46 1.15
C ASP A 238 1.53 -18.81 1.33
N ASN A 239 1.48 -19.32 2.57
CA ASN A 239 0.84 -20.59 2.87
C ASN A 239 -0.69 -20.54 2.65
N ASP A 240 -1.32 -19.48 3.13
CA ASP A 240 -2.78 -19.33 3.10
C ASP A 240 -3.29 -19.12 1.66
N ILE A 241 -2.62 -18.29 0.86
CA ILE A 241 -2.93 -18.12 -0.57
C ILE A 241 -2.81 -19.46 -1.29
N LYS A 242 -1.73 -20.23 -1.04
CA LYS A 242 -1.54 -21.53 -1.67
C LYS A 242 -2.64 -22.52 -1.28
N ALA A 243 -3.03 -22.54 -0.01
CA ALA A 243 -4.06 -23.44 0.49
C ALA A 243 -5.44 -23.09 -0.12
N VAL A 244 -5.80 -21.81 -0.06
CA VAL A 244 -7.12 -21.34 -0.56
C VAL A 244 -7.22 -21.47 -2.07
N TYR A 245 -6.19 -21.08 -2.83
CA TYR A 245 -6.18 -21.17 -4.30
C TYR A 245 -6.43 -22.59 -4.81
N ASN A 246 -5.90 -23.61 -4.11
CA ASN A 246 -6.05 -25.02 -4.48
C ASN A 246 -7.32 -25.68 -3.92
N ALA A 247 -8.08 -25.00 -3.06
CA ALA A 247 -9.33 -25.49 -2.53
C ALA A 247 -10.48 -25.30 -3.53
N PRO A 248 -11.57 -26.08 -3.45
CA PRO A 248 -12.77 -25.85 -4.25
C PRO A 248 -13.31 -24.42 -4.09
N GLY A 249 -13.56 -23.72 -5.20
CA GLY A 249 -14.00 -22.31 -5.22
C GLY A 249 -12.95 -21.30 -4.83
N GLY A 250 -11.70 -21.71 -4.61
CA GLY A 250 -10.62 -20.82 -4.20
C GLY A 250 -10.19 -19.84 -5.30
N LYS A 251 -10.24 -20.25 -6.55
CA LYS A 251 -9.87 -19.40 -7.70
C LYS A 251 -10.83 -18.22 -7.94
N GLU A 252 -12.03 -18.30 -7.38
CA GLU A 252 -13.07 -17.25 -7.47
C GLU A 252 -12.88 -16.14 -6.42
N LYS A 253 -11.98 -16.36 -5.44
CA LYS A 253 -11.73 -15.41 -4.35
C LYS A 253 -10.93 -14.22 -4.81
N TYR A 254 -11.19 -13.06 -4.19
CA TYR A 254 -10.25 -11.95 -4.20
C TYR A 254 -9.10 -12.24 -3.24
N TRP A 255 -7.90 -11.80 -3.59
CA TRP A 255 -6.70 -12.11 -2.81
C TRP A 255 -6.74 -11.51 -1.39
N ASP A 256 -7.32 -10.31 -1.25
CA ASP A 256 -7.47 -9.59 0.01
C ASP A 256 -8.47 -10.26 0.97
N GLN A 257 -9.42 -11.04 0.44
CA GLN A 257 -10.29 -11.88 1.26
C GLN A 257 -9.51 -12.95 2.04
N ILE A 258 -8.30 -13.31 1.63
CA ILE A 258 -7.51 -14.31 2.36
C ILE A 258 -7.16 -13.80 3.76
N PRO A 259 -6.45 -12.67 3.94
CA PRO A 259 -6.08 -12.19 5.26
C PRO A 259 -7.22 -11.46 5.98
N LEU A 260 -8.26 -10.99 5.27
CA LEU A 260 -9.31 -10.15 5.86
C LEU A 260 -10.62 -10.89 6.17
N ASP A 261 -10.82 -12.09 5.60
CA ASP A 261 -12.03 -12.90 5.75
C ASP A 261 -11.68 -14.37 5.98
N VAL A 262 -11.24 -15.10 4.94
CA VAL A 262 -11.11 -16.58 4.92
C VAL A 262 -10.16 -17.09 5.98
N CYS A 263 -8.99 -16.47 6.13
CA CYS A 263 -7.94 -16.83 7.09
C CYS A 263 -7.72 -15.75 8.15
N LYS A 264 -8.73 -14.90 8.42
CA LYS A 264 -8.64 -13.72 9.29
C LYS A 264 -8.02 -14.00 10.66
N GLN A 265 -8.29 -15.18 11.22
CA GLN A 265 -7.76 -15.61 12.53
C GLN A 265 -6.23 -15.71 12.58
N ASN A 266 -5.56 -15.79 11.43
CA ASN A 266 -4.10 -15.88 11.33
C ASN A 266 -3.42 -14.52 11.38
N TYR A 267 -4.18 -13.41 11.27
CA TYR A 267 -3.66 -12.06 11.05
C TYR A 267 -4.17 -11.05 12.06
N ARG A 268 -3.29 -10.09 12.36
CA ARG A 268 -3.64 -8.87 13.09
C ARG A 268 -3.25 -7.68 12.23
N ILE A 269 -4.16 -7.23 11.36
CA ILE A 269 -3.92 -6.15 10.41
C ILE A 269 -4.53 -4.86 10.94
N SER A 270 -3.74 -3.80 11.02
CA SER A 270 -4.21 -2.47 11.40
C SER A 270 -4.78 -1.72 10.20
N VAL A 271 -5.73 -0.80 10.45
CA VAL A 271 -6.08 0.19 9.43
C VAL A 271 -5.10 1.36 9.52
N ARG A 272 -4.54 1.74 8.38
CA ARG A 272 -3.76 2.96 8.23
C ARG A 272 -4.62 4.01 7.53
N GLU A 273 -4.91 5.09 8.25
CA GLU A 273 -5.86 6.08 7.77
C GLU A 273 -5.23 7.02 6.74
N CYS A 274 -5.96 7.28 5.63
CA CYS A 274 -5.69 8.36 4.70
C CYS A 274 -6.81 9.41 4.78
N LYS A 275 -6.49 10.62 4.30
CA LYS A 275 -7.40 11.77 4.32
C LYS A 275 -8.14 11.91 3.00
N GLU A 276 -9.16 12.75 3.00
CA GLU A 276 -9.81 13.21 1.78
C GLU A 276 -8.78 13.82 0.82
N ASN A 277 -8.87 13.48 -0.45
CA ASN A 277 -7.96 13.93 -1.52
C ASN A 277 -6.49 13.42 -1.45
N ASP A 278 -6.16 12.52 -0.54
CA ASP A 278 -4.83 11.88 -0.54
C ASP A 278 -4.69 10.88 -1.69
N ILE A 279 -5.79 10.21 -2.03
CA ILE A 279 -5.86 9.13 -3.02
C ILE A 279 -7.27 9.04 -3.59
N ILE A 280 -7.39 8.68 -4.84
CA ILE A 280 -8.67 8.33 -5.48
C ILE A 280 -8.53 7.02 -6.25
N GLU A 281 -9.58 6.26 -6.31
CA GLU A 281 -9.76 5.13 -7.19
C GLU A 281 -10.54 5.57 -8.43
N ILE A 282 -10.15 5.07 -9.61
CA ILE A 282 -10.85 5.35 -10.87
C ILE A 282 -11.39 4.04 -11.41
N ASP A 283 -12.62 3.73 -11.11
CA ASP A 283 -13.22 2.46 -11.47
C ASP A 283 -13.97 2.46 -12.78
N THR A 284 -14.58 3.58 -13.12
CA THR A 284 -15.47 3.70 -14.26
C THR A 284 -15.03 4.78 -15.23
N PHE A 285 -15.47 4.68 -16.48
CA PHE A 285 -15.24 5.69 -17.50
C PHE A 285 -15.90 7.03 -17.13
N ASN A 286 -17.04 7.01 -16.42
CA ASN A 286 -17.69 8.22 -15.94
C ASN A 286 -16.88 8.94 -14.85
N GLU A 287 -16.17 8.21 -13.98
CA GLU A 287 -15.26 8.81 -13.01
C GLU A 287 -14.04 9.42 -13.70
N LEU A 288 -13.48 8.72 -14.70
CA LEU A 288 -12.39 9.25 -15.49
C LEU A 288 -12.75 10.59 -16.15
N LYS A 289 -13.94 10.70 -16.78
CA LYS A 289 -14.45 11.95 -17.36
C LYS A 289 -14.55 13.08 -16.35
N LYS A 290 -14.99 12.80 -15.12
CA LYS A 290 -15.09 13.82 -14.06
C LYS A 290 -13.72 14.35 -13.63
N ILE A 291 -12.69 13.50 -13.68
CA ILE A 291 -11.34 13.83 -13.23
C ILE A 291 -10.53 14.50 -14.33
N ASP A 292 -10.67 14.04 -15.57
CA ASP A 292 -9.95 14.57 -16.72
C ASP A 292 -10.92 14.83 -17.90
N PRO A 293 -11.28 16.13 -18.11
CA PRO A 293 -12.24 16.52 -19.14
C PRO A 293 -11.84 16.15 -20.59
N ILE A 294 -10.60 15.76 -20.84
CA ILE A 294 -10.17 15.30 -22.16
C ILE A 294 -10.97 14.09 -22.67
N TYR A 295 -11.56 13.35 -21.74
CA TYR A 295 -12.38 12.16 -22.03
C TYR A 295 -13.88 12.49 -22.20
N ASP A 296 -14.29 13.75 -21.97
CA ASP A 296 -15.69 14.18 -22.10
C ASP A 296 -15.97 14.70 -23.51
N VAL A 297 -15.86 13.78 -24.50
CA VAL A 297 -16.09 14.01 -25.93
C VAL A 297 -17.37 13.33 -26.39
#